data_0c95e9fe78e3e40c7b62d8cb71661c74
#
_entry.id   0c95e9fe78e3e40c7b62d8cb71661c74
#
_cell.length_a   1.000
_cell.length_b   1.000
_cell.length_c   1.000
_cell.angle_alpha   90.00
_cell.angle_beta   90.00
_cell.angle_gamma   90.00
#
_symmetry.space_group_name_H-M   'P 1'
#
loop_
_entity.id
_entity.type
_entity.pdbx_description
1 polymer ?
#
loop_
_entity_poly.entity_id
_entity_poly.type
_entity_poly.pdbx_seq_one_letter_code
_entity_poly.pdbx_strand_id
1 'polypeptide(L)'
;MTQYNVADRFDVKNLLKKPGEGEKTATDMVIMVRARDMGGDFSVMEGVIHPGELLAPHTHKFEDQLVYVITSELVFEIGGADGLRFTAPAGSYVQKPRGIMHCFWNATDTPARYIELSGRDGFEGFVDSKQQGDLKSTLNAERDWGMIMHLEEIPRLMKDNKLTGLAMSETPHLPSFPEIPEAVAKRFKDWKLG
;
A
#
# COMPACT_ATOMS: atom_id res chain seq x y z
N MET A 1 33.13 -28.30 -13.00
CA MET A 1 31.98 -27.61 -12.38
C MET A 1 32.20 -27.71 -10.88
N THR A 2 32.46 -26.59 -10.22
CA THR A 2 32.63 -26.57 -8.76
C THR A 2 31.23 -26.78 -8.16
N GLN A 3 31.06 -27.89 -7.47
CA GLN A 3 29.83 -28.23 -6.78
C GLN A 3 29.70 -27.22 -5.62
N TYR A 4 28.83 -26.21 -5.76
CA TYR A 4 28.55 -25.26 -4.68
C TYR A 4 27.76 -25.99 -3.60
N ASN A 5 28.35 -26.11 -2.41
CA ASN A 5 27.60 -26.58 -1.26
C ASN A 5 26.67 -25.46 -0.78
N VAL A 6 25.38 -25.59 -1.02
CA VAL A 6 24.36 -24.60 -0.67
C VAL A 6 24.37 -24.31 0.85
N ALA A 7 24.62 -25.33 1.67
CA ALA A 7 24.68 -25.20 3.14
C ALA A 7 25.79 -24.26 3.64
N ASP A 8 26.86 -24.07 2.85
CA ASP A 8 27.95 -23.16 3.21
C ASP A 8 27.65 -21.71 2.92
N ARG A 9 26.57 -21.43 2.15
CA ARG A 9 26.17 -20.07 1.73
C ARG A 9 24.88 -19.58 2.36
N PHE A 10 23.99 -20.48 2.77
CA PHE A 10 22.65 -20.12 3.23
C PHE A 10 22.33 -20.79 4.56
N ASP A 11 21.89 -19.98 5.53
CA ASP A 11 21.19 -20.48 6.71
C ASP A 11 19.70 -20.61 6.35
N VAL A 12 19.06 -21.69 6.79
CA VAL A 12 17.61 -21.91 6.64
C VAL A 12 16.80 -20.70 7.14
N LYS A 13 17.28 -20.03 8.19
CA LYS A 13 16.66 -18.81 8.73
C LYS A 13 16.58 -17.66 7.72
N ASN A 14 17.51 -17.63 6.76
CA ASN A 14 17.52 -16.61 5.71
C ASN A 14 16.66 -17.00 4.51
N LEU A 15 16.38 -18.30 4.35
CA LEU A 15 15.60 -18.83 3.23
C LEU A 15 14.13 -19.04 3.56
N LEU A 16 13.81 -19.28 4.83
CA LEU A 16 12.44 -19.56 5.29
C LEU A 16 11.94 -18.42 6.18
N LYS A 17 10.84 -17.80 5.78
CA LYS A 17 10.03 -16.91 6.62
C LYS A 17 8.70 -17.60 6.91
N LYS A 18 8.46 -17.95 8.16
CA LYS A 18 7.19 -18.51 8.61
C LYS A 18 6.15 -17.42 8.79
N PRO A 19 4.85 -17.76 8.90
CA PRO A 19 3.82 -16.79 9.22
C PRO A 19 4.19 -15.96 10.47
N GLY A 20 4.15 -14.63 10.34
CA GLY A 20 4.49 -13.70 11.42
C GLY A 20 5.99 -13.41 11.64
N GLU A 21 6.88 -14.01 10.87
CA GLU A 21 8.34 -13.79 10.96
C GLU A 21 8.88 -12.68 10.04
N GLY A 22 8.02 -11.98 9.31
CA GLY A 22 8.43 -10.85 8.48
C GLY A 22 8.93 -9.66 9.29
N GLU A 23 9.65 -8.77 8.64
CA GLU A 23 10.15 -7.54 9.24
C GLU A 23 9.00 -6.53 9.35
N LYS A 24 8.65 -6.17 10.59
CA LYS A 24 7.61 -5.16 10.86
C LYS A 24 8.09 -3.78 10.46
N THR A 25 7.20 -3.01 9.85
CA THR A 25 7.43 -1.59 9.53
C THR A 25 6.62 -0.69 10.45
N ALA A 26 6.73 0.62 10.30
CA ALA A 26 5.87 1.57 11.00
C ALA A 26 4.44 1.64 10.41
N THR A 27 4.14 0.84 9.40
CA THR A 27 2.82 0.70 8.77
C THR A 27 2.24 -0.68 9.03
N ASP A 28 1.05 -0.97 8.51
CA ASP A 28 0.47 -2.33 8.55
C ASP A 28 1.11 -3.30 7.53
N MET A 29 2.15 -2.85 6.82
CA MET A 29 2.93 -3.69 5.91
C MET A 29 4.03 -4.44 6.67
N VAL A 30 4.21 -5.70 6.32
CA VAL A 30 5.27 -6.57 6.84
C VAL A 30 6.12 -7.03 5.67
N ILE A 31 7.44 -6.76 5.72
CA ILE A 31 8.36 -7.18 4.65
C ILE A 31 8.75 -8.64 4.90
N MET A 32 8.31 -9.50 3.99
CA MET A 32 8.58 -10.94 4.05
C MET A 32 9.89 -11.30 3.32
N VAL A 33 10.14 -10.68 2.17
CA VAL A 33 11.34 -10.88 1.37
C VAL A 33 11.83 -9.53 0.87
N ARG A 34 13.07 -9.19 1.17
CA ARG A 34 13.67 -7.95 0.69
C ARG A 34 14.24 -8.11 -0.71
N ALA A 35 14.15 -7.07 -1.51
CA ALA A 35 14.70 -7.07 -2.86
C ALA A 35 16.19 -7.40 -2.88
N ARG A 36 16.98 -6.90 -1.92
CA ARG A 36 18.41 -7.19 -1.80
C ARG A 36 18.72 -8.69 -1.66
N ASP A 37 17.80 -9.47 -1.05
CA ASP A 37 17.97 -10.91 -0.85
C ASP A 37 17.65 -11.70 -2.14
N MET A 38 16.98 -11.04 -3.09
CA MET A 38 16.56 -11.54 -4.40
C MET A 38 17.33 -10.91 -5.56
N GLY A 39 18.55 -10.46 -5.32
CA GLY A 39 19.40 -9.84 -6.34
C GLY A 39 18.99 -8.42 -6.76
N GLY A 40 18.04 -7.81 -6.06
CA GLY A 40 17.47 -6.50 -6.39
C GLY A 40 16.26 -6.56 -7.33
N ASP A 41 15.79 -7.76 -7.68
CA ASP A 41 14.77 -7.94 -8.73
C ASP A 41 13.35 -7.70 -8.22
N PHE A 42 13.04 -8.14 -6.99
CA PHE A 42 11.72 -7.94 -6.39
C PHE A 42 11.74 -8.06 -4.86
N SER A 43 10.73 -7.46 -4.23
CA SER A 43 10.40 -7.65 -2.81
C SER A 43 9.01 -8.26 -2.65
N VAL A 44 8.76 -8.88 -1.49
CA VAL A 44 7.45 -9.42 -1.13
C VAL A 44 7.04 -8.88 0.24
N MET A 45 5.86 -8.32 0.29
CA MET A 45 5.28 -7.77 1.52
C MET A 45 3.89 -8.34 1.75
N GLU A 46 3.50 -8.50 2.99
CA GLU A 46 2.11 -8.74 3.39
C GLU A 46 1.51 -7.45 3.92
N GLY A 47 0.25 -7.18 3.58
CA GLY A 47 -0.49 -6.04 4.08
C GLY A 47 -1.91 -6.42 4.48
N VAL A 48 -2.54 -5.51 5.22
CA VAL A 48 -3.95 -5.58 5.61
C VAL A 48 -4.61 -4.26 5.26
N ILE A 49 -5.79 -4.33 4.66
CA ILE A 49 -6.67 -3.17 4.48
C ILE A 49 -7.89 -3.39 5.37
N HIS A 50 -8.05 -2.54 6.36
CA HIS A 50 -9.19 -2.62 7.25
C HIS A 50 -10.47 -2.12 6.58
N PRO A 51 -11.67 -2.47 7.10
CA PRO A 51 -12.93 -1.99 6.56
C PRO A 51 -12.96 -0.46 6.39
N GLY A 52 -13.33 0.00 5.20
CA GLY A 52 -13.41 1.42 4.87
C GLY A 52 -12.07 2.13 4.62
N GLU A 53 -10.96 1.41 4.61
CA GLU A 53 -9.64 2.00 4.29
C GLU A 53 -9.35 1.98 2.79
N LEU A 54 -8.71 3.06 2.35
CA LEU A 54 -8.17 3.29 1.01
C LEU A 54 -6.64 3.21 1.06
N LEU A 55 -6.02 2.36 0.25
CA LEU A 55 -4.63 2.54 -0.12
C LEU A 55 -4.55 3.72 -1.08
N ALA A 56 -3.87 4.79 -0.66
CA ALA A 56 -3.82 6.06 -1.37
C ALA A 56 -3.43 5.90 -2.85
N PRO A 57 -4.07 6.62 -3.79
CA PRO A 57 -3.76 6.52 -5.21
C PRO A 57 -2.33 6.98 -5.50
N HIS A 58 -1.61 6.16 -6.26
CA HIS A 58 -0.22 6.42 -6.61
C HIS A 58 0.18 5.76 -7.93
N THR A 59 1.33 6.17 -8.47
CA THR A 59 1.94 5.61 -9.67
C THR A 59 3.39 5.24 -9.38
N HIS A 60 3.80 4.01 -9.68
CA HIS A 60 5.21 3.62 -9.67
C HIS A 60 5.85 3.92 -11.03
N LYS A 61 6.93 4.68 -11.05
CA LYS A 61 7.64 5.02 -12.31
C LYS A 61 8.46 3.87 -12.84
N PHE A 62 8.99 3.03 -11.95
CA PHE A 62 10.04 2.06 -12.29
C PHE A 62 9.70 0.62 -11.93
N GLU A 63 8.59 0.36 -11.24
CA GLU A 63 8.24 -0.94 -10.69
C GLU A 63 6.88 -1.40 -11.20
N ASP A 64 6.85 -2.60 -11.75
CA ASP A 64 5.60 -3.34 -11.90
C ASP A 64 5.28 -4.03 -10.58
N GLN A 65 4.01 -4.11 -10.24
CA GLN A 65 3.57 -4.75 -9.01
C GLN A 65 2.48 -5.77 -9.28
N LEU A 66 2.35 -6.71 -8.35
CA LEU A 66 1.30 -7.72 -8.32
C LEU A 66 0.71 -7.81 -6.92
N VAL A 67 -0.61 -7.72 -6.81
CA VAL A 67 -1.33 -8.04 -5.58
C VAL A 67 -1.94 -9.43 -5.68
N TYR A 68 -1.75 -10.25 -4.65
CA TYR A 68 -2.52 -11.47 -4.42
C TYR A 68 -3.43 -11.28 -3.21
N VAL A 69 -4.73 -11.37 -3.40
CA VAL A 69 -5.72 -11.22 -2.33
C VAL A 69 -5.84 -12.54 -1.57
N ILE A 70 -5.51 -12.54 -0.26
CA ILE A 70 -5.51 -13.74 0.58
C ILE A 70 -6.90 -13.98 1.17
N THR A 71 -7.51 -12.93 1.76
CA THR A 71 -8.80 -13.03 2.45
C THR A 71 -9.70 -11.87 2.08
N SER A 72 -11.03 -12.06 2.20
CA SER A 72 -12.02 -11.05 1.87
C SER A 72 -11.96 -10.67 0.38
N GLU A 73 -12.21 -9.44 0.05
CA GLU A 73 -12.10 -8.89 -1.30
C GLU A 73 -11.61 -7.43 -1.24
N LEU A 74 -11.02 -6.99 -2.33
CA LEU A 74 -10.55 -5.62 -2.52
C LEU A 74 -11.13 -5.03 -3.79
N VAL A 75 -11.55 -3.77 -3.74
CA VAL A 75 -11.95 -3.02 -4.93
C VAL A 75 -10.76 -2.24 -5.45
N PHE A 76 -10.47 -2.36 -6.74
CA PHE A 76 -9.38 -1.67 -7.42
C PHE A 76 -9.89 -0.58 -8.35
N GLU A 77 -9.16 0.52 -8.43
CA GLU A 77 -9.25 1.51 -9.49
C GLU A 77 -7.86 1.66 -10.13
N ILE A 78 -7.78 1.45 -11.45
CA ILE A 78 -6.55 1.50 -12.24
C ILE A 78 -6.76 2.46 -13.40
N GLY A 79 -5.89 3.47 -13.55
CA GLY A 79 -5.98 4.50 -14.58
C GLY A 79 -6.79 5.73 -14.18
N GLY A 80 -7.17 5.86 -12.90
CA GLY A 80 -7.90 7.02 -12.39
C GLY A 80 -9.41 6.95 -12.62
N ALA A 81 -10.07 8.11 -12.51
CA ALA A 81 -11.54 8.22 -12.52
C ALA A 81 -12.19 7.66 -13.80
N ASP A 82 -11.53 7.81 -14.95
CA ASP A 82 -11.98 7.30 -16.25
C ASP A 82 -11.41 5.90 -16.57
N GLY A 83 -10.67 5.32 -15.62
CA GLY A 83 -10.02 4.03 -15.77
C GLY A 83 -10.92 2.83 -15.45
N LEU A 84 -10.28 1.72 -15.13
CA LEU A 84 -10.97 0.48 -14.80
C LEU A 84 -11.24 0.39 -13.31
N ARG A 85 -12.48 0.00 -12.94
CA ARG A 85 -12.85 -0.33 -11.57
C ARG A 85 -13.42 -1.73 -11.52
N PHE A 86 -12.93 -2.55 -10.59
CA PHE A 86 -13.37 -3.93 -10.41
C PHE A 86 -13.11 -4.42 -8.99
N THR A 87 -13.82 -5.49 -8.60
CA THR A 87 -13.61 -6.19 -7.33
C THR A 87 -12.79 -7.44 -7.56
N ALA A 88 -11.79 -7.65 -6.73
CA ALA A 88 -10.93 -8.82 -6.70
C ALA A 88 -11.21 -9.64 -5.42
N PRO A 89 -11.93 -10.79 -5.52
CA PRO A 89 -12.15 -11.68 -4.38
C PRO A 89 -10.87 -12.41 -3.97
N ALA A 90 -10.90 -13.03 -2.78
CA ALA A 90 -9.81 -13.90 -2.33
C ALA A 90 -9.39 -14.92 -3.39
N GLY A 91 -8.08 -15.13 -3.55
CA GLY A 91 -7.47 -15.97 -4.59
C GLY A 91 -7.17 -15.23 -5.89
N SER A 92 -7.53 -13.95 -6.02
CA SER A 92 -7.26 -13.15 -7.22
C SER A 92 -5.83 -12.64 -7.27
N TYR A 93 -5.29 -12.54 -8.48
CA TYR A 93 -4.05 -11.85 -8.81
C TYR A 93 -4.39 -10.58 -9.59
N VAL A 94 -3.92 -9.43 -9.12
CA VAL A 94 -4.14 -8.13 -9.77
C VAL A 94 -2.81 -7.52 -10.16
N GLN A 95 -2.62 -7.33 -11.46
CA GLN A 95 -1.44 -6.66 -12.00
C GLN A 95 -1.59 -5.14 -11.89
N LYS A 96 -0.53 -4.47 -11.45
CA LYS A 96 -0.40 -3.02 -11.37
C LYS A 96 0.82 -2.59 -12.20
N PRO A 97 0.66 -2.36 -13.50
CA PRO A 97 1.76 -1.98 -14.37
C PRO A 97 2.32 -0.61 -13.98
N ARG A 98 3.65 -0.47 -14.09
CA ARG A 98 4.33 0.82 -13.90
C ARG A 98 3.77 1.92 -14.81
N GLY A 99 3.86 3.16 -14.37
CA GLY A 99 3.40 4.32 -15.13
C GLY A 99 1.88 4.52 -15.13
N ILE A 100 1.12 3.63 -14.50
CA ILE A 100 -0.35 3.71 -14.43
C ILE A 100 -0.76 3.97 -12.98
N MET A 101 -1.56 5.02 -12.76
CA MET A 101 -2.14 5.30 -11.44
C MET A 101 -3.02 4.14 -10.99
N HIS A 102 -2.89 3.76 -9.74
CA HIS A 102 -3.73 2.74 -9.14
C HIS A 102 -3.98 3.02 -7.65
N CYS A 103 -5.08 2.49 -7.17
CA CYS A 103 -5.43 2.42 -5.76
C CYS A 103 -6.35 1.23 -5.53
N PHE A 104 -6.54 0.85 -4.28
CA PHE A 104 -7.54 -0.13 -3.89
C PHE A 104 -8.01 0.11 -2.45
N TRP A 105 -9.18 -0.41 -2.13
CA TRP A 105 -9.81 -0.23 -0.83
C TRP A 105 -10.60 -1.47 -0.41
N ASN A 106 -10.90 -1.52 0.87
CA ASN A 106 -11.76 -2.53 1.43
C ASN A 106 -13.17 -1.96 1.64
N ALA A 107 -14.10 -2.41 0.81
CA ALA A 107 -15.53 -2.04 0.90
C ALA A 107 -16.35 -3.03 1.76
N THR A 108 -15.70 -4.04 2.36
CA THR A 108 -16.35 -5.05 3.21
C THR A 108 -16.29 -4.68 4.68
N ASP A 109 -16.89 -5.48 5.53
CA ASP A 109 -16.88 -5.34 7.00
C ASP A 109 -15.79 -6.17 7.71
N THR A 110 -14.95 -6.88 6.94
CA THR A 110 -13.87 -7.71 7.46
C THR A 110 -12.51 -7.29 6.91
N PRO A 111 -11.41 -7.40 7.67
CA PRO A 111 -10.08 -7.07 7.16
C PRO A 111 -9.68 -7.91 5.95
N ALA A 112 -9.17 -7.27 4.91
CA ALA A 112 -8.67 -7.92 3.70
C ALA A 112 -7.14 -8.02 3.77
N ARG A 113 -6.62 -9.25 3.80
CA ARG A 113 -5.18 -9.52 3.75
C ARG A 113 -4.75 -9.72 2.31
N TYR A 114 -3.58 -9.26 1.98
CA TYR A 114 -3.00 -9.39 0.64
C TYR A 114 -1.48 -9.54 0.70
N ILE A 115 -0.92 -10.09 -0.39
CA ILE A 115 0.51 -10.05 -0.67
C ILE A 115 0.74 -9.03 -1.77
N GLU A 116 1.74 -8.18 -1.57
CA GLU A 116 2.29 -7.26 -2.56
C GLU A 116 3.64 -7.80 -3.01
N LEU A 117 3.78 -8.12 -4.30
CA LEU A 117 5.05 -8.34 -4.94
C LEU A 117 5.41 -7.09 -5.73
N SER A 118 6.51 -6.45 -5.40
CA SER A 118 6.98 -5.24 -6.05
C SER A 118 8.29 -5.51 -6.77
N GLY A 119 8.37 -5.14 -8.05
CA GLY A 119 9.60 -5.20 -8.79
C GLY A 119 10.60 -4.17 -8.25
N ARG A 120 11.84 -4.59 -8.00
CA ARG A 120 12.90 -3.77 -7.39
C ARG A 120 12.63 -3.43 -5.92
N ASP A 121 13.18 -2.29 -5.45
CA ASP A 121 13.24 -1.90 -4.03
C ASP A 121 12.60 -0.52 -3.73
N GLY A 122 12.01 0.14 -4.71
CA GLY A 122 11.47 1.49 -4.53
C GLY A 122 10.29 1.51 -3.57
N PHE A 123 9.31 0.62 -3.73
CA PHE A 123 8.19 0.53 -2.81
C PHE A 123 8.61 0.04 -1.43
N GLU A 124 9.52 -0.94 -1.36
CA GLU A 124 10.12 -1.39 -0.10
C GLU A 124 10.77 -0.23 0.65
N GLY A 125 11.59 0.57 -0.06
CA GLY A 125 12.24 1.74 0.50
C GLY A 125 11.26 2.81 0.96
N PHE A 126 10.16 3.02 0.22
CA PHE A 126 9.09 3.92 0.66
C PHE A 126 8.46 3.44 1.97
N VAL A 127 8.12 2.16 2.07
CA VAL A 127 7.53 1.57 3.29
C VAL A 127 8.48 1.69 4.48
N ASP A 128 9.77 1.41 4.30
CA ASP A 128 10.81 1.59 5.32
C ASP A 128 10.97 3.07 5.76
N SER A 129 10.79 4.01 4.83
CA SER A 129 10.93 5.44 5.10
C SER A 129 9.77 6.03 5.90
N LYS A 130 8.63 5.33 5.96
CA LYS A 130 7.46 5.74 6.72
C LYS A 130 7.77 5.70 8.21
N GLN A 131 7.49 6.83 8.85
CA GLN A 131 7.51 6.96 10.31
C GLN A 131 6.17 7.48 10.78
N GLN A 132 5.85 7.20 12.03
CA GLN A 132 4.58 7.56 12.64
C GLN A 132 4.28 9.06 12.48
N GLY A 133 3.13 9.40 11.85
CA GLY A 133 2.67 10.78 11.68
C GLY A 133 3.51 11.62 10.69
N ASP A 134 4.46 11.02 9.97
CA ASP A 134 5.35 11.73 9.06
C ASP A 134 4.83 11.76 7.62
N LEU A 135 4.43 12.95 7.15
CA LEU A 135 4.09 13.18 5.75
C LEU A 135 5.32 13.36 4.85
N LYS A 136 6.52 13.52 5.42
CA LYS A 136 7.72 13.84 4.66
C LYS A 136 8.06 12.76 3.62
N SER A 137 7.98 11.49 4.00
CA SER A 137 8.19 10.37 3.08
C SER A 137 7.17 10.37 1.93
N THR A 138 5.91 10.67 2.22
CA THR A 138 4.85 10.80 1.21
C THR A 138 5.10 11.96 0.25
N LEU A 139 5.46 13.13 0.76
CA LEU A 139 5.73 14.32 -0.07
C LEU A 139 7.00 14.19 -0.91
N ASN A 140 7.95 13.39 -0.49
CA ASN A 140 9.21 13.14 -1.21
C ASN A 140 9.22 11.81 -1.99
N ALA A 141 8.11 11.09 -2.02
CA ALA A 141 8.03 9.73 -2.58
C ALA A 141 8.50 9.64 -4.04
N GLU A 142 8.19 10.64 -4.86
CA GLU A 142 8.62 10.68 -6.26
C GLU A 142 10.13 10.83 -6.39
N ARG A 143 10.73 11.74 -5.62
CA ARG A 143 12.17 12.01 -5.66
C ARG A 143 12.97 10.81 -5.16
N ASP A 144 12.55 10.24 -4.03
CA ASP A 144 13.35 9.26 -3.30
C ASP A 144 13.10 7.83 -3.80
N TRP A 145 11.86 7.52 -4.22
CA TRP A 145 11.42 6.16 -4.53
C TRP A 145 10.75 5.99 -5.90
N GLY A 146 10.65 7.07 -6.68
CA GLY A 146 9.99 7.04 -7.99
C GLY A 146 8.48 6.77 -7.92
N MET A 147 7.85 7.13 -6.79
CA MET A 147 6.43 6.91 -6.57
C MET A 147 5.68 8.25 -6.51
N ILE A 148 4.83 8.50 -7.52
CA ILE A 148 4.01 9.71 -7.60
C ILE A 148 2.74 9.49 -6.79
N MET A 149 2.51 10.31 -5.78
CA MET A 149 1.28 10.30 -4.98
C MET A 149 0.24 11.23 -5.59
N HIS A 150 -0.97 10.72 -5.83
CA HIS A 150 -2.11 11.47 -6.36
C HIS A 150 -3.08 11.85 -5.22
N LEU A 151 -2.61 12.71 -4.31
CA LEU A 151 -3.34 13.07 -3.11
C LEU A 151 -4.64 13.83 -3.41
N GLU A 152 -4.72 14.51 -4.55
CA GLU A 152 -5.90 15.22 -5.06
C GLU A 152 -7.08 14.31 -5.36
N GLU A 153 -6.83 13.02 -5.63
CA GLU A 153 -7.87 12.03 -5.89
C GLU A 153 -8.52 11.44 -4.62
N ILE A 154 -7.85 11.56 -3.47
CA ILE A 154 -8.32 10.99 -2.21
C ILE A 154 -9.72 11.48 -1.83
N PRO A 155 -10.04 12.80 -1.86
CA PRO A 155 -11.38 13.27 -1.49
C PRO A 155 -12.50 12.68 -2.34
N ARG A 156 -12.28 12.52 -3.66
CA ARG A 156 -13.22 11.88 -4.57
C ARG A 156 -13.45 10.43 -4.20
N LEU A 157 -12.35 9.65 -4.07
CA LEU A 157 -12.40 8.23 -3.77
C LEU A 157 -13.07 7.95 -2.42
N MET A 158 -12.71 8.71 -1.39
CA MET A 158 -13.31 8.56 -0.06
C MET A 158 -14.81 8.86 -0.08
N LYS A 159 -15.23 9.98 -0.71
CA LYS A 159 -16.62 10.38 -0.79
C LYS A 159 -17.47 9.39 -1.58
N ASP A 160 -17.03 9.03 -2.79
CA ASP A 160 -17.82 8.21 -3.71
C ASP A 160 -17.98 6.76 -3.22
N ASN A 161 -17.00 6.27 -2.43
CA ASN A 161 -17.00 4.92 -1.90
C ASN A 161 -17.29 4.84 -0.38
N LYS A 162 -17.61 5.97 0.27
CA LYS A 162 -17.92 6.08 1.71
C LYS A 162 -16.78 5.52 2.59
N LEU A 163 -15.53 5.79 2.20
CA LEU A 163 -14.36 5.33 2.92
C LEU A 163 -14.07 6.25 4.11
N THR A 164 -13.48 5.68 5.16
CA THR A 164 -13.31 6.36 6.47
C THR A 164 -11.86 6.50 6.90
N GLY A 165 -10.91 5.83 6.22
CA GLY A 165 -9.50 5.84 6.59
C GLY A 165 -8.58 5.67 5.39
N LEU A 166 -7.29 5.94 5.61
CA LEU A 166 -6.22 5.65 4.68
C LEU A 166 -5.37 4.52 5.24
N ALA A 167 -5.18 3.47 4.45
CA ALA A 167 -4.23 2.40 4.76
C ALA A 167 -2.79 2.94 4.82
N MET A 168 -1.93 2.26 5.55
CA MET A 168 -0.53 2.66 5.79
C MET A 168 -0.39 4.04 6.44
N SER A 169 -1.47 4.59 6.97
CA SER A 169 -1.46 5.84 7.71
C SER A 169 -1.85 5.54 9.14
N GLU A 170 -1.13 6.14 10.07
CA GLU A 170 -1.47 6.06 11.49
C GLU A 170 -2.53 7.09 11.92
N THR A 171 -3.16 7.75 10.96
CA THR A 171 -4.34 8.54 11.31
C THR A 171 -5.36 7.56 11.88
N PRO A 172 -5.74 7.70 13.16
CA PRO A 172 -6.85 6.95 13.69
C PRO A 172 -8.01 7.12 12.72
N HIS A 173 -8.77 6.05 12.46
CA HIS A 173 -9.96 6.10 11.63
C HIS A 173 -10.69 7.39 11.92
N LEU A 174 -10.71 8.29 10.94
CA LEU A 174 -11.54 9.48 11.07
C LEU A 174 -12.95 8.95 11.28
N PRO A 175 -13.63 9.36 12.35
CA PRO A 175 -15.01 8.97 12.55
C PRO A 175 -15.78 9.25 11.27
N SER A 176 -16.70 8.39 10.90
CA SER A 176 -17.52 8.49 9.70
C SER A 176 -17.96 9.94 9.50
N PHE A 177 -17.87 10.44 8.29
CA PHE A 177 -18.06 11.86 7.89
C PHE A 177 -19.19 12.66 8.59
N PRO A 178 -20.24 12.05 9.19
CA PRO A 178 -21.19 12.76 10.06
C PRO A 178 -20.65 13.19 11.42
N GLU A 179 -19.50 12.68 11.85
CA GLU A 179 -18.95 12.87 13.22
C GLU A 179 -17.69 13.76 13.27
N ILE A 180 -17.39 14.51 12.19
CA ILE A 180 -16.34 15.54 12.27
C ILE A 180 -16.79 16.53 13.35
N PRO A 181 -16.03 16.69 14.46
CA PRO A 181 -16.40 17.63 15.50
C PRO A 181 -16.68 18.99 14.88
N GLU A 182 -17.78 19.62 15.32
CA GLU A 182 -18.27 20.91 14.77
C GLU A 182 -17.14 21.98 14.73
N ALA A 183 -16.23 21.92 15.70
CA ALA A 183 -15.04 22.76 15.77
C ALA A 183 -14.07 22.57 14.57
N VAL A 184 -13.98 21.35 14.02
CA VAL A 184 -13.15 21.04 12.85
C VAL A 184 -13.89 21.43 11.58
N ALA A 185 -15.17 21.13 11.48
CA ALA A 185 -16.00 21.51 10.34
C ALA A 185 -16.08 23.03 10.19
N LYS A 186 -16.09 23.78 11.30
CA LYS A 186 -16.08 25.25 11.30
C LYS A 186 -14.76 25.81 10.75
N ARG A 187 -13.62 25.22 11.04
CA ARG A 187 -12.32 25.64 10.49
C ARG A 187 -12.25 25.49 8.96
N PHE A 188 -12.88 24.47 8.39
CA PHE A 188 -12.92 24.28 6.94
C PHE A 188 -13.95 25.16 6.22
N LYS A 189 -15.04 25.59 6.92
CA LYS A 189 -15.99 26.54 6.35
C LYS A 189 -15.44 27.96 6.17
N ASP A 190 -14.47 28.33 7.00
CA ASP A 190 -13.84 29.66 6.96
C ASP A 190 -12.62 29.70 6.02
N TRP A 191 -12.22 28.58 5.42
CA TRP A 191 -11.12 28.50 4.48
C TRP A 191 -11.63 28.87 3.08
N LYS A 192 -11.67 30.16 2.80
CA LYS A 192 -11.82 30.65 1.43
C LYS A 192 -10.48 30.45 0.74
N LEU A 193 -10.48 29.59 -0.29
CA LEU A 193 -9.42 29.56 -1.28
C LEU A 193 -9.35 30.97 -1.90
N GLY A 194 -8.28 31.71 -1.56
CA GLY A 194 -7.92 32.96 -2.18
C GLY A 194 -7.35 32.74 -3.58
#